data_471d045d22ca736727a41de3b83c435a
#
_entry.id   471d045d22ca736727a41de3b83c435a
#
_cell.length_a   1.000
_cell.length_b   1.000
_cell.length_c   1.000
_cell.angle_alpha   90.00
_cell.angle_beta   90.00
_cell.angle_gamma   90.00
#
_symmetry.space_group_name_H-M   'P 1'
#
loop_
_entity.id
_entity.type
_entity.pdbx_description
1 polymer ?
#
loop_
_entity_poly.entity_id
_entity_poly.type
_entity_poly.pdbx_seq_one_letter_code
_entity_poly.pdbx_strand_id
1 'polypeptide(L)'
;YGLPRMAQGLLIIPVSTLMLRTPPQRFIDRFSLLVKPGDRLDMHNLRQRLEQAGYTAVEQVLEHGEFAARGSLLDLFPMGSNQPYRIDFFDAEVDTIRVFDPDTQRSSDPVPNVRLLPAHEFPTDKEAIELFRQRYREQFEISRSPACVYQQVSKGQWPAGIEYYLPLFFEHSATLLDYLPSTSLLLTLGDLPAAAEQFWQDVNTRYEDRRYDPERPLLPPAALYLPVDPLFGALQPYSRFELNALPVEQRAGRHNLPIHPLPVLTIDSSQSAPLAPLQQMLDQFTGRVLFCVESEGRRESLRELLGPIHSALPEVDSLQAFVAGQQPLAILVCPLERGCLLPEQQIALICENDLLGE
;
A
#
# COMPACT_ATOMS: atom_id res chain seq x y z
N TYR A 1 4.44 -5.94 9.53
CA TYR A 1 5.76 -6.37 10.06
C TYR A 1 6.85 -5.31 9.89
N GLY A 2 6.99 -4.75 8.68
CA GLY A 2 8.04 -3.78 8.37
C GLY A 2 7.84 -2.40 8.99
N LEU A 3 6.60 -1.92 9.10
CA LEU A 3 6.27 -0.56 9.52
C LEU A 3 6.88 -0.13 10.86
N PRO A 4 6.80 -0.92 11.96
CA PRO A 4 7.37 -0.51 13.23
C PRO A 4 8.90 -0.39 13.24
N ARG A 5 9.55 -0.94 12.20
CA ARG A 5 11.00 -1.00 12.05
C ARG A 5 11.55 -0.07 10.98
N MET A 6 10.66 0.68 10.30
CA MET A 6 11.08 1.65 9.28
C MET A 6 11.68 2.88 9.96
N ALA A 7 12.96 3.14 9.68
CA ALA A 7 13.62 4.37 10.08
C ALA A 7 13.28 5.54 9.15
N GLN A 8 13.00 5.25 7.87
CA GLN A 8 12.66 6.21 6.83
C GLN A 8 11.71 5.56 5.83
N GLY A 9 10.78 6.33 5.30
CA GLY A 9 9.84 5.87 4.28
C GLY A 9 8.60 6.74 4.19
N LEU A 10 7.83 6.54 3.15
CA LEU A 10 6.53 7.16 2.92
C LEU A 10 5.49 6.06 2.79
N LEU A 11 4.42 6.15 3.57
CA LEU A 11 3.26 5.27 3.48
C LEU A 11 2.06 6.09 3.02
N ILE A 12 1.48 5.73 1.88
CA ILE A 12 0.28 6.37 1.34
C ILE A 12 -0.86 5.38 1.47
N ILE A 13 -1.95 5.79 2.13
CA ILE A 13 -3.12 4.94 2.38
C ILE A 13 -4.41 5.73 2.23
N PRO A 14 -5.49 5.13 1.72
CA PRO A 14 -6.82 5.72 1.78
C PRO A 14 -7.40 5.65 3.21
N VAL A 15 -8.36 6.53 3.52
CA VAL A 15 -9.02 6.56 4.83
C VAL A 15 -9.72 5.23 5.16
N SER A 16 -10.27 4.56 4.17
CA SER A 16 -10.91 3.24 4.33
C SER A 16 -9.96 2.19 4.90
N THR A 17 -8.70 2.19 4.44
CA THR A 17 -7.65 1.31 4.97
C THR A 17 -7.21 1.74 6.37
N LEU A 18 -7.17 3.05 6.64
CA LEU A 18 -6.83 3.57 7.97
C LEU A 18 -7.87 3.17 9.03
N MET A 19 -9.14 3.09 8.63
CA MET A 19 -10.24 2.67 9.51
C MET A 19 -10.32 1.16 9.72
N LEU A 20 -9.67 0.35 8.87
CA LEU A 20 -9.75 -1.11 8.95
C LEU A 20 -9.06 -1.62 10.23
N ARG A 21 -9.71 -2.57 10.91
CA ARG A 21 -9.07 -3.32 12.00
C ARG A 21 -8.20 -4.41 11.43
N THR A 22 -7.06 -4.60 12.07
CA THR A 22 -5.99 -5.51 11.65
C THR A 22 -5.66 -6.52 12.76
N PRO A 23 -4.92 -7.59 12.47
CA PRO A 23 -4.37 -8.46 13.50
C PRO A 23 -3.52 -7.66 14.51
N PRO A 24 -3.40 -8.09 15.76
CA PRO A 24 -2.45 -7.48 16.70
C PRO A 24 -1.00 -7.69 16.24
N GLN A 25 -0.15 -6.68 16.44
CA GLN A 25 1.27 -6.75 16.07
C GLN A 25 1.96 -8.00 16.67
N ARG A 26 1.63 -8.34 17.94
CA ARG A 26 2.16 -9.54 18.62
C ARG A 26 1.92 -10.85 17.84
N PHE A 27 0.80 -10.95 17.11
CA PHE A 27 0.51 -12.09 16.25
C PHE A 27 1.47 -12.13 15.06
N ILE A 28 1.62 -11.03 14.37
CA ILE A 28 2.54 -10.93 13.23
C ILE A 28 3.99 -11.21 13.66
N ASP A 29 4.43 -10.65 14.80
CA ASP A 29 5.80 -10.85 15.31
C ASP A 29 6.04 -12.31 15.74
N ARG A 30 5.05 -12.97 16.34
CA ARG A 30 5.15 -14.36 16.77
C ARG A 30 5.36 -15.34 15.60
N PHE A 31 4.63 -15.12 14.50
CA PHE A 31 4.63 -16.00 13.34
C PHE A 31 5.53 -15.53 12.19
N SER A 32 6.22 -14.41 12.35
CA SER A 32 7.22 -13.96 11.40
C SER A 32 8.60 -14.51 11.74
N LEU A 33 9.37 -14.84 10.70
CA LEU A 33 10.74 -15.31 10.83
C LEU A 33 11.60 -14.69 9.73
N LEU A 34 12.79 -14.23 10.09
CA LEU A 34 13.83 -13.86 9.13
C LEU A 34 14.87 -14.98 9.12
N VAL A 35 15.08 -15.61 7.97
CA VAL A 35 16.04 -16.70 7.78
C VAL A 35 17.20 -16.19 6.93
N LYS A 36 18.42 -16.51 7.35
CA LYS A 36 19.66 -16.13 6.67
C LYS A 36 20.59 -17.34 6.56
N PRO A 37 21.46 -17.40 5.56
CA PRO A 37 22.58 -18.33 5.56
C PRO A 37 23.41 -18.23 6.85
N GLY A 38 23.78 -19.37 7.43
CA GLY A 38 24.45 -19.48 8.72
C GLY A 38 23.52 -19.58 9.94
N ASP A 39 22.21 -19.38 9.77
CA ASP A 39 21.26 -19.58 10.88
C ASP A 39 21.15 -21.06 11.23
N ARG A 40 21.18 -21.36 12.53
CA ARG A 40 20.91 -22.73 13.03
C ARG A 40 19.42 -22.93 13.22
N LEU A 41 18.84 -23.70 12.34
CA LEU A 41 17.40 -24.01 12.31
C LEU A 41 17.22 -25.51 12.09
N ASP A 42 16.60 -26.18 13.06
CA ASP A 42 16.18 -27.55 12.88
C ASP A 42 15.00 -27.63 11.88
N MET A 43 15.14 -28.43 10.85
CA MET A 43 14.17 -28.57 9.77
C MET A 43 12.78 -29.01 10.30
N HIS A 44 12.75 -29.92 11.28
CA HIS A 44 11.50 -30.38 11.86
C HIS A 44 10.76 -29.25 12.59
N ASN A 45 11.50 -28.50 13.40
CA ASN A 45 10.96 -27.35 14.11
C ASN A 45 10.50 -26.24 13.14
N LEU A 46 11.24 -26.01 12.05
CA LEU A 46 10.86 -25.03 11.05
C LEU A 46 9.56 -25.42 10.34
N ARG A 47 9.41 -26.71 9.98
CA ARG A 47 8.15 -27.21 9.40
C ARG A 47 6.97 -27.01 10.35
N GLN A 48 7.11 -27.36 11.62
CA GLN A 48 6.04 -27.13 12.62
C GLN A 48 5.68 -25.65 12.74
N ARG A 49 6.68 -24.77 12.74
CA ARG A 49 6.43 -23.30 12.75
C ARG A 49 5.70 -22.81 11.52
N LEU A 50 6.04 -23.33 10.32
CA LEU A 50 5.33 -23.01 9.09
C LEU A 50 3.87 -23.46 9.14
N GLU A 51 3.60 -24.71 9.59
CA GLU A 51 2.24 -25.21 9.77
C GLU A 51 1.45 -24.37 10.78
N GLN A 52 2.07 -23.99 11.91
CA GLN A 52 1.46 -23.09 12.90
C GLN A 52 1.22 -21.68 12.37
N ALA A 53 2.07 -21.21 11.44
CA ALA A 53 1.90 -19.96 10.73
C ALA A 53 0.87 -20.04 9.59
N GLY A 54 0.23 -21.22 9.40
CA GLY A 54 -0.83 -21.43 8.43
C GLY A 54 -0.38 -21.86 7.04
N TYR A 55 0.91 -22.18 6.85
CA TYR A 55 1.42 -22.72 5.59
C TYR A 55 0.94 -24.15 5.37
N THR A 56 0.67 -24.50 4.13
CA THR A 56 0.25 -25.83 3.71
C THR A 56 1.44 -26.64 3.19
N ALA A 57 1.62 -27.84 3.74
CA ALA A 57 2.61 -28.77 3.24
C ALA A 57 2.13 -29.44 1.96
N VAL A 58 2.92 -29.33 0.89
CA VAL A 58 2.62 -29.86 -0.45
C VAL A 58 3.77 -30.71 -0.97
N GLU A 59 3.53 -31.46 -2.05
CA GLU A 59 4.62 -32.19 -2.74
C GLU A 59 5.48 -31.24 -3.59
N GLN A 60 4.87 -30.21 -4.20
CA GLN A 60 5.54 -29.22 -5.04
C GLN A 60 4.93 -27.86 -4.76
N VAL A 61 5.77 -26.87 -4.49
CA VAL A 61 5.37 -25.50 -4.22
C VAL A 61 5.06 -24.77 -5.52
N LEU A 62 3.83 -24.26 -5.62
CA LEU A 62 3.33 -23.51 -6.78
C LEU A 62 2.75 -22.16 -6.38
N GLU A 63 2.11 -22.06 -5.20
CA GLU A 63 1.35 -20.91 -4.77
C GLU A 63 1.85 -20.35 -3.43
N HIS A 64 1.47 -19.11 -3.14
CA HIS A 64 1.77 -18.48 -1.85
C HIS A 64 1.16 -19.27 -0.68
N GLY A 65 1.91 -19.34 0.42
CA GLY A 65 1.47 -20.07 1.61
C GLY A 65 1.73 -21.58 1.56
N GLU A 66 2.44 -22.06 0.54
CA GLU A 66 2.85 -23.46 0.42
C GLU A 66 4.31 -23.67 0.80
N PHE A 67 4.62 -24.86 1.30
CA PHE A 67 5.99 -25.34 1.52
C PHE A 67 6.13 -26.84 1.23
N ALA A 68 7.32 -27.25 0.82
CA ALA A 68 7.69 -28.65 0.57
C ALA A 68 9.08 -28.93 1.15
N ALA A 69 9.22 -30.01 1.93
CA ALA A 69 10.49 -30.44 2.49
C ALA A 69 10.93 -31.76 1.85
N ARG A 70 12.16 -31.79 1.30
CA ARG A 70 12.75 -32.94 0.60
C ARG A 70 14.22 -33.11 1.00
N GLY A 71 14.50 -34.07 1.89
CA GLY A 71 15.86 -34.25 2.39
C GLY A 71 16.34 -33.01 3.16
N SER A 72 17.43 -32.41 2.67
CA SER A 72 18.00 -31.17 3.20
C SER A 72 17.41 -29.89 2.58
N LEU A 73 16.43 -30.00 1.67
CA LEU A 73 15.84 -28.87 0.98
C LEU A 73 14.48 -28.52 1.56
N LEU A 74 14.23 -27.23 1.74
CA LEU A 74 12.93 -26.66 2.03
C LEU A 74 12.57 -25.62 0.97
N ASP A 75 11.58 -25.97 0.16
CA ASP A 75 10.97 -25.04 -0.78
C ASP A 75 9.79 -24.37 -0.12
N LEU A 76 9.59 -23.06 -0.34
CA LEU A 76 8.46 -22.33 0.19
C LEU A 76 8.15 -21.08 -0.64
N PHE A 77 6.86 -20.71 -0.67
CA PHE A 77 6.42 -19.46 -1.29
C PHE A 77 5.85 -18.55 -0.19
N PRO A 78 6.67 -17.62 0.37
CA PRO A 78 6.23 -16.80 1.48
C PRO A 78 5.14 -15.81 1.09
N MET A 79 4.23 -15.56 2.01
CA MET A 79 3.28 -14.46 1.89
C MET A 79 4.02 -13.12 1.83
N GLY A 80 3.55 -12.24 0.93
CA GLY A 80 4.16 -10.92 0.71
C GLY A 80 5.48 -10.94 -0.06
N SER A 81 5.87 -12.09 -0.63
CA SER A 81 6.99 -12.19 -1.58
C SER A 81 6.47 -12.36 -3.00
N ASN A 82 7.17 -11.81 -3.97
CA ASN A 82 6.85 -12.02 -5.39
C ASN A 82 7.48 -13.31 -5.98
N GLN A 83 8.27 -14.01 -5.18
CA GLN A 83 9.05 -15.16 -5.65
C GLN A 83 9.12 -16.23 -4.56
N PRO A 84 9.11 -17.54 -4.93
CA PRO A 84 9.37 -18.64 -4.03
C PRO A 84 10.87 -18.83 -3.79
N TYR A 85 11.20 -19.46 -2.66
CA TYR A 85 12.58 -19.68 -2.23
C TYR A 85 12.84 -21.13 -1.91
N ARG A 86 14.06 -21.57 -2.22
CA ARG A 86 14.64 -22.85 -1.83
C ARG A 86 15.72 -22.59 -0.80
N ILE A 87 15.56 -23.18 0.37
CA ILE A 87 16.53 -23.15 1.47
C ILE A 87 17.23 -24.49 1.52
N ASP A 88 18.54 -24.46 1.36
CA ASP A 88 19.42 -25.62 1.47
C ASP A 88 19.96 -25.68 2.89
N PHE A 89 19.95 -26.86 3.49
CA PHE A 89 20.47 -27.09 4.84
C PHE A 89 21.68 -28.02 4.78
N PHE A 90 22.74 -27.64 5.49
CA PHE A 90 23.80 -28.54 5.84
C PHE A 90 23.65 -28.91 7.32
N ASP A 91 23.19 -30.14 7.60
CA ASP A 91 22.78 -30.61 8.92
C ASP A 91 21.64 -29.70 9.48
N ALA A 92 21.90 -28.98 10.55
CA ALA A 92 20.95 -28.03 11.16
C ALA A 92 21.27 -26.56 10.88
N GLU A 93 22.09 -26.28 9.86
CA GLU A 93 22.48 -24.92 9.48
C GLU A 93 21.97 -24.59 8.08
N VAL A 94 21.45 -23.38 7.91
CA VAL A 94 21.07 -22.87 6.58
C VAL A 94 22.32 -22.59 5.77
N ASP A 95 22.55 -23.38 4.73
CA ASP A 95 23.73 -23.24 3.84
C ASP A 95 23.48 -22.14 2.80
N THR A 96 22.44 -22.29 2.00
CA THR A 96 22.09 -21.29 0.97
C THR A 96 20.60 -21.05 0.89
N ILE A 97 20.23 -19.84 0.45
CA ILE A 97 18.85 -19.47 0.10
C ILE A 97 18.86 -18.99 -1.35
N ARG A 98 18.01 -19.57 -2.19
CA ARG A 98 17.90 -19.22 -3.61
C ARG A 98 16.46 -18.98 -4.01
N VAL A 99 16.24 -18.08 -4.93
CA VAL A 99 14.97 -18.02 -5.66
C VAL A 99 14.84 -19.24 -6.56
N PHE A 100 13.65 -19.73 -6.80
CA PHE A 100 13.39 -20.74 -7.81
C PHE A 100 12.11 -20.41 -8.60
N ASP A 101 12.04 -20.96 -9.78
CA ASP A 101 10.88 -20.84 -10.66
C ASP A 101 9.87 -21.95 -10.31
N PRO A 102 8.60 -21.63 -9.96
CA PRO A 102 7.63 -22.61 -9.52
C PRO A 102 7.19 -23.58 -10.62
N ASP A 103 7.23 -23.18 -11.89
CA ASP A 103 6.82 -24.00 -13.01
C ASP A 103 7.92 -25.01 -13.41
N THR A 104 9.14 -24.53 -13.52
CA THR A 104 10.30 -25.35 -13.92
C THR A 104 11.05 -25.99 -12.75
N GLN A 105 10.79 -25.54 -11.52
CA GLN A 105 11.45 -25.97 -10.27
C GLN A 105 12.98 -25.75 -10.25
N ARG A 106 13.50 -24.87 -11.13
CA ARG A 106 14.92 -24.55 -11.23
C ARG A 106 15.29 -23.39 -10.31
N SER A 107 16.34 -23.59 -9.55
CA SER A 107 16.91 -22.53 -8.72
C SER A 107 17.67 -21.51 -9.57
N SER A 108 17.62 -20.27 -9.16
CA SER A 108 18.35 -19.16 -9.74
C SER A 108 19.33 -18.54 -8.73
N ASP A 109 19.44 -17.23 -8.69
CA ASP A 109 20.42 -16.49 -7.90
C ASP A 109 20.23 -16.66 -6.38
N PRO A 110 21.34 -16.71 -5.62
CA PRO A 110 21.29 -16.71 -4.16
C PRO A 110 20.81 -15.36 -3.63
N VAL A 111 20.11 -15.41 -2.50
CA VAL A 111 19.66 -14.22 -1.78
C VAL A 111 20.21 -14.19 -0.35
N PRO A 112 20.43 -13.02 0.23
CA PRO A 112 21.05 -12.89 1.55
C PRO A 112 20.11 -13.28 2.70
N ASN A 113 18.82 -13.30 2.50
CA ASN A 113 17.81 -13.67 3.48
C ASN A 113 16.44 -13.85 2.85
N VAL A 114 15.57 -14.54 3.58
CA VAL A 114 14.13 -14.61 3.28
C VAL A 114 13.34 -14.25 4.52
N ARG A 115 12.28 -13.46 4.33
CA ARG A 115 11.32 -13.14 5.38
C ARG A 115 10.08 -13.98 5.21
N LEU A 116 9.71 -14.69 6.27
CA LEU A 116 8.49 -15.48 6.35
C LEU A 116 7.47 -14.69 7.17
N LEU A 117 6.31 -14.44 6.59
CA LEU A 117 5.15 -13.87 7.27
C LEU A 117 4.12 -14.98 7.48
N PRO A 118 3.18 -14.85 8.43
CA PRO A 118 2.11 -15.83 8.57
C PRO A 118 1.29 -15.94 7.27
N ALA A 119 0.84 -17.15 6.94
CA ALA A 119 0.07 -17.42 5.73
C ALA A 119 -1.37 -16.92 5.81
N HIS A 120 -1.89 -16.72 7.02
CA HIS A 120 -3.20 -16.13 7.29
C HIS A 120 -3.07 -14.90 8.19
N GLU A 121 -4.04 -14.00 8.12
CA GLU A 121 -4.12 -12.83 9.02
C GLU A 121 -4.67 -13.18 10.41
N PHE A 122 -4.95 -14.46 10.68
CA PHE A 122 -5.48 -14.99 11.93
C PHE A 122 -4.79 -16.32 12.28
N PRO A 123 -4.73 -16.69 13.57
CA PRO A 123 -4.17 -17.98 14.00
C PRO A 123 -5.10 -19.13 13.61
N THR A 124 -4.50 -20.28 13.25
CA THR A 124 -5.22 -21.46 12.75
C THR A 124 -5.13 -22.65 13.72
N ASP A 125 -4.56 -22.46 14.90
CA ASP A 125 -4.44 -23.48 15.92
C ASP A 125 -5.78 -23.79 16.63
N LYS A 126 -5.79 -24.82 17.44
CA LYS A 126 -7.00 -25.27 18.16
C LYS A 126 -7.54 -24.20 19.10
N GLU A 127 -6.66 -23.46 19.76
CA GLU A 127 -7.02 -22.41 20.70
C GLU A 127 -7.76 -21.27 19.97
N ALA A 128 -7.29 -20.90 18.80
CA ALA A 128 -7.93 -19.89 17.95
C ALA A 128 -9.31 -20.35 17.45
N ILE A 129 -9.44 -21.63 17.05
CA ILE A 129 -10.73 -22.21 16.66
C ILE A 129 -11.71 -22.19 17.84
N GLU A 130 -11.27 -22.52 19.04
CA GLU A 130 -12.12 -22.49 20.24
C GLU A 130 -12.56 -21.05 20.58
N LEU A 131 -11.64 -20.09 20.53
CA LEU A 131 -11.95 -18.67 20.73
C LEU A 131 -12.95 -18.15 19.70
N PHE A 132 -12.72 -18.49 18.41
CA PHE A 132 -13.66 -18.18 17.34
C PHE A 132 -15.05 -18.75 17.62
N ARG A 133 -15.14 -20.04 17.97
CA ARG A 133 -16.40 -20.73 18.26
C ARG A 133 -17.14 -20.08 19.44
N GLN A 134 -16.43 -19.72 20.50
CA GLN A 134 -17.02 -19.04 21.64
C GLN A 134 -17.61 -17.71 21.21
N ARG A 135 -16.82 -16.84 20.58
CA ARG A 135 -17.22 -15.50 20.18
C ARG A 135 -18.28 -15.46 19.10
N TYR A 136 -18.24 -16.43 18.20
CA TYR A 136 -19.29 -16.57 17.18
C TYR A 136 -20.64 -16.83 17.84
N ARG A 137 -20.69 -17.73 18.85
CA ARG A 137 -21.93 -18.05 19.61
C ARG A 137 -22.44 -16.86 20.44
N GLU A 138 -21.58 -15.96 20.86
CA GLU A 138 -21.96 -14.74 21.57
C GLU A 138 -22.62 -13.72 20.64
N GLN A 139 -22.31 -13.78 19.33
CA GLN A 139 -22.75 -12.81 18.33
C GLN A 139 -23.89 -13.31 17.43
N PHE A 140 -23.93 -14.61 17.18
CA PHE A 140 -24.78 -15.19 16.14
C PHE A 140 -25.46 -16.47 16.58
N GLU A 141 -26.62 -16.73 15.98
CA GLU A 141 -27.24 -18.06 16.02
C GLU A 141 -26.47 -19.03 15.11
N ILE A 142 -26.34 -20.29 15.57
CA ILE A 142 -25.61 -21.31 14.83
C ILE A 142 -26.54 -21.97 13.80
N SER A 143 -26.25 -21.74 12.53
CA SER A 143 -26.88 -22.52 11.45
C SER A 143 -26.32 -23.95 11.42
N ARG A 144 -27.21 -24.92 11.15
CA ARG A 144 -26.85 -26.33 10.96
C ARG A 144 -26.32 -26.63 9.56
N SER A 145 -26.40 -25.66 8.64
CA SER A 145 -25.88 -25.80 7.27
C SER A 145 -24.37 -26.08 7.29
N PRO A 146 -23.88 -27.08 6.55
CA PRO A 146 -22.45 -27.31 6.37
C PRO A 146 -21.70 -26.12 5.73
N ALA A 147 -22.42 -25.27 5.00
CA ALA A 147 -21.89 -24.06 4.39
C ALA A 147 -21.71 -22.89 5.38
N CYS A 148 -22.29 -23.01 6.59
CA CYS A 148 -22.11 -22.02 7.63
C CYS A 148 -20.64 -21.87 8.02
N VAL A 149 -20.17 -20.63 8.11
CA VAL A 149 -18.78 -20.29 8.50
C VAL A 149 -18.39 -20.95 9.82
N TYR A 150 -19.29 -20.97 10.81
CA TYR A 150 -19.05 -21.65 12.10
C TYR A 150 -18.73 -23.13 11.94
N GLN A 151 -19.46 -23.84 11.07
CA GLN A 151 -19.27 -25.28 10.85
C GLN A 151 -17.95 -25.57 10.13
N GLN A 152 -17.59 -24.73 9.16
CA GLN A 152 -16.35 -24.89 8.40
C GLN A 152 -15.11 -24.59 9.29
N VAL A 153 -15.09 -23.46 10.00
CA VAL A 153 -13.98 -23.11 10.91
C VAL A 153 -13.85 -24.16 12.03
N SER A 154 -14.95 -24.67 12.56
CA SER A 154 -14.93 -25.73 13.58
C SER A 154 -14.24 -27.03 13.12
N LYS A 155 -14.15 -27.24 11.80
CA LYS A 155 -13.45 -28.38 11.16
C LYS A 155 -12.05 -28.02 10.69
N GLY A 156 -11.55 -26.82 10.99
CA GLY A 156 -10.27 -26.31 10.48
C GLY A 156 -10.30 -25.97 8.99
N GLN A 157 -11.47 -25.64 8.44
CA GLN A 157 -11.63 -25.20 7.06
C GLN A 157 -11.78 -23.68 7.02
N TRP A 158 -11.09 -23.03 6.11
CA TRP A 158 -11.03 -21.57 5.97
C TRP A 158 -11.80 -21.15 4.71
N PRO A 159 -13.10 -20.81 4.82
CA PRO A 159 -13.88 -20.41 3.66
C PRO A 159 -13.48 -19.02 3.15
N ALA A 160 -13.69 -18.76 1.87
CA ALA A 160 -13.54 -17.42 1.30
C ALA A 160 -14.40 -16.40 2.08
N GLY A 161 -13.85 -15.25 2.40
CA GLY A 161 -14.48 -14.22 3.23
C GLY A 161 -14.28 -14.42 4.74
N ILE A 162 -13.43 -15.36 5.17
CA ILE A 162 -13.13 -15.58 6.60
C ILE A 162 -12.48 -14.35 7.24
N GLU A 163 -11.82 -13.51 6.46
CA GLU A 163 -11.23 -12.23 6.90
C GLU A 163 -12.25 -11.27 7.50
N TYR A 164 -13.52 -11.33 7.10
CA TYR A 164 -14.60 -10.56 7.71
C TYR A 164 -14.95 -11.00 9.15
N TYR A 165 -14.40 -12.12 9.60
CA TYR A 165 -14.55 -12.62 10.96
C TYR A 165 -13.25 -12.52 11.79
N LEU A 166 -12.24 -11.82 11.27
CA LEU A 166 -10.94 -11.62 11.93
C LEU A 166 -11.05 -11.24 13.41
N PRO A 167 -11.97 -10.35 13.85
CA PRO A 167 -12.10 -9.98 15.26
C PRO A 167 -12.48 -11.16 16.19
N LEU A 168 -13.03 -12.23 15.65
CA LEU A 168 -13.41 -13.41 16.45
C LEU A 168 -12.21 -14.29 16.82
N PHE A 169 -11.06 -14.13 16.15
CA PHE A 169 -9.84 -14.88 16.40
C PHE A 169 -8.90 -14.23 17.42
N PHE A 170 -9.21 -13.00 17.87
CA PHE A 170 -8.35 -12.26 18.78
C PHE A 170 -9.14 -11.69 19.96
N GLU A 171 -8.52 -11.58 21.13
CA GLU A 171 -9.10 -10.87 22.26
C GLU A 171 -9.35 -9.40 21.92
N HIS A 172 -8.39 -8.78 21.22
CA HIS A 172 -8.44 -7.42 20.73
C HIS A 172 -7.81 -7.36 19.35
N SER A 173 -8.50 -6.74 18.40
CA SER A 173 -7.91 -6.36 17.12
C SER A 173 -7.12 -5.07 17.25
N ALA A 174 -6.16 -4.87 16.36
CA ALA A 174 -5.39 -3.64 16.22
C ALA A 174 -5.91 -2.79 15.04
N THR A 175 -5.24 -1.69 14.80
CA THR A 175 -5.40 -0.83 13.63
C THR A 175 -4.04 -0.59 12.98
N LEU A 176 -4.00 0.00 11.80
CA LEU A 176 -2.74 0.37 11.18
C LEU A 176 -1.91 1.34 12.05
N LEU A 177 -2.58 2.20 12.82
CA LEU A 177 -1.93 3.17 13.72
C LEU A 177 -1.11 2.48 14.80
N ASP A 178 -1.53 1.31 15.28
CA ASP A 178 -0.78 0.52 16.27
C ASP A 178 0.54 -0.03 15.72
N TYR A 179 0.72 -0.03 14.40
CA TYR A 179 1.95 -0.45 13.73
C TYR A 179 2.89 0.71 13.39
N LEU A 180 2.44 1.96 13.53
CA LEU A 180 3.26 3.11 13.20
C LEU A 180 4.17 3.48 14.39
N PRO A 181 5.44 3.85 14.13
CA PRO A 181 6.28 4.46 15.16
C PRO A 181 5.59 5.72 15.72
N SER A 182 5.73 5.95 17.02
CA SER A 182 5.17 7.15 17.68
C SER A 182 5.76 8.47 17.17
N THR A 183 6.91 8.40 16.50
CA THR A 183 7.59 9.53 15.85
C THR A 183 7.11 9.80 14.42
N SER A 184 6.13 9.02 13.93
CA SER A 184 5.60 9.21 12.59
C SER A 184 4.93 10.57 12.44
N LEU A 185 5.15 11.20 11.29
CA LEU A 185 4.48 12.41 10.87
C LEU A 185 3.31 12.01 9.96
N LEU A 186 2.12 12.52 10.24
CA LEU A 186 0.94 12.29 9.43
C LEU A 186 0.68 13.49 8.52
N LEU A 187 0.50 13.22 7.22
CA LEU A 187 -0.02 14.19 6.27
C LEU A 187 -1.40 13.73 5.84
N THR A 188 -2.40 14.59 6.02
CA THR A 188 -3.74 14.34 5.49
C THR A 188 -3.96 15.19 4.24
N LEU A 189 -4.48 14.55 3.17
CA LEU A 189 -4.79 15.19 1.90
C LEU A 189 -6.30 15.33 1.77
N GLY A 190 -6.78 16.54 1.55
CA GLY A 190 -8.21 16.84 1.43
C GLY A 190 -8.96 16.76 2.75
N ASP A 191 -10.28 16.63 2.66
CA ASP A 191 -11.21 16.59 3.81
C ASP A 191 -11.29 15.18 4.39
N LEU A 192 -10.33 14.82 5.25
CA LEU A 192 -10.31 13.53 5.93
C LEU A 192 -11.56 13.27 6.78
N PRO A 193 -12.11 14.24 7.55
CA PRO A 193 -13.36 14.06 8.28
C PRO A 193 -14.52 13.65 7.36
N ALA A 194 -14.78 14.41 6.30
CA ALA A 194 -15.86 14.09 5.37
C ALA A 194 -15.69 12.73 4.69
N ALA A 195 -14.46 12.37 4.30
CA ALA A 195 -14.16 11.07 3.71
C ALA A 195 -14.36 9.91 4.70
N ALA A 196 -14.00 10.09 5.98
CA ALA A 196 -14.21 9.09 7.03
C ALA A 196 -15.72 8.89 7.31
N GLU A 197 -16.49 9.99 7.41
CA GLU A 197 -17.94 9.94 7.59
C GLU A 197 -18.64 9.23 6.41
N GLN A 198 -18.26 9.57 5.18
CA GLN A 198 -18.83 8.94 4.00
C GLN A 198 -18.55 7.43 3.98
N PHE A 199 -17.30 7.03 4.23
CA PHE A 199 -16.94 5.62 4.31
C PHE A 199 -17.71 4.89 5.41
N TRP A 200 -17.85 5.50 6.59
CA TRP A 200 -18.61 4.94 7.70
C TRP A 200 -20.09 4.73 7.35
N GLN A 201 -20.71 5.69 6.68
CA GLN A 201 -22.09 5.59 6.19
C GLN A 201 -22.24 4.46 5.17
N ASP A 202 -21.32 4.37 4.21
CA ASP A 202 -21.32 3.32 3.17
C ASP A 202 -21.22 1.92 3.78
N VAL A 203 -20.34 1.73 4.76
CA VAL A 203 -20.18 0.45 5.46
C VAL A 203 -21.44 0.07 6.24
N ASN A 204 -22.07 1.03 6.94
CA ASN A 204 -23.31 0.78 7.68
C ASN A 204 -24.46 0.43 6.71
N THR A 205 -24.60 1.11 5.60
CA THR A 205 -25.60 0.81 4.58
C THR A 205 -25.44 -0.62 4.05
N ARG A 206 -24.21 -1.00 3.67
CA ARG A 206 -23.94 -2.38 3.20
C ARG A 206 -24.20 -3.44 4.26
N TYR A 207 -23.92 -3.12 5.53
CA TYR A 207 -24.22 -4.01 6.65
C TYR A 207 -25.72 -4.24 6.79
N GLU A 208 -26.53 -3.19 6.81
CA GLU A 208 -27.99 -3.29 6.92
C GLU A 208 -28.61 -4.11 5.76
N ASP A 209 -28.08 -3.97 4.54
CA ASP A 209 -28.53 -4.70 3.38
C ASP A 209 -28.25 -6.21 3.44
N ARG A 210 -27.20 -6.63 4.16
CA ARG A 210 -26.66 -8.00 4.09
C ARG A 210 -26.62 -8.76 5.41
N ARG A 211 -26.93 -8.14 6.54
CA ARG A 211 -26.80 -8.74 7.89
C ARG A 211 -27.66 -9.97 8.16
N TYR A 212 -28.63 -10.25 7.33
CA TYR A 212 -29.62 -11.32 7.54
C TYR A 212 -29.25 -12.66 6.90
N ASP A 213 -28.06 -12.83 6.36
CA ASP A 213 -27.60 -14.11 5.82
C ASP A 213 -27.33 -15.13 6.94
N PRO A 214 -28.11 -16.23 7.08
CA PRO A 214 -27.95 -17.18 8.18
C PRO A 214 -26.71 -18.07 8.04
N GLU A 215 -26.12 -18.18 6.85
CA GLU A 215 -24.91 -18.98 6.62
C GLU A 215 -23.65 -18.15 6.84
N ARG A 216 -23.73 -16.84 6.52
CA ARG A 216 -22.62 -15.88 6.61
C ARG A 216 -23.07 -14.58 7.29
N PRO A 217 -23.53 -14.62 8.55
CA PRO A 217 -23.97 -13.43 9.25
C PRO A 217 -22.81 -12.46 9.43
N LEU A 218 -23.06 -11.18 9.20
CA LEU A 218 -22.01 -10.15 9.26
C LEU A 218 -21.81 -9.63 10.67
N LEU A 219 -20.57 -9.41 11.05
CA LEU A 219 -20.24 -8.66 12.27
C LEU A 219 -20.67 -7.18 12.12
N PRO A 220 -21.05 -6.51 13.24
CA PRO A 220 -21.34 -5.10 13.20
C PRO A 220 -20.13 -4.29 12.66
N PRO A 221 -20.36 -3.21 11.91
CA PRO A 221 -19.29 -2.40 11.33
C PRO A 221 -18.18 -2.00 12.31
N ALA A 222 -18.53 -1.64 13.53
CA ALA A 222 -17.56 -1.27 14.57
C ALA A 222 -16.62 -2.40 15.02
N ALA A 223 -16.96 -3.66 14.72
CA ALA A 223 -16.06 -4.80 14.95
C ALA A 223 -14.95 -4.89 13.90
N LEU A 224 -15.21 -4.42 12.67
CA LEU A 224 -14.28 -4.51 11.52
C LEU A 224 -13.57 -3.19 11.23
N TYR A 225 -14.16 -2.07 11.60
CA TYR A 225 -13.65 -0.74 11.31
C TYR A 225 -13.69 0.14 12.55
N LEU A 226 -12.78 1.10 12.63
CA LEU A 226 -12.84 2.19 13.61
C LEU A 226 -13.99 3.13 13.23
N PRO A 227 -14.93 3.41 14.14
CA PRO A 227 -15.84 4.53 13.98
C PRO A 227 -15.08 5.86 13.88
N VAL A 228 -15.76 6.92 13.40
CA VAL A 228 -15.11 8.20 13.10
C VAL A 228 -14.47 8.84 14.33
N ASP A 229 -15.20 8.95 15.45
CA ASP A 229 -14.65 9.56 16.68
C ASP A 229 -13.45 8.81 17.25
N PRO A 230 -13.47 7.45 17.41
CA PRO A 230 -12.28 6.67 17.76
C PRO A 230 -11.11 6.85 16.80
N LEU A 231 -11.36 6.98 15.49
CA LEU A 231 -10.30 7.24 14.52
C LEU A 231 -9.57 8.54 14.84
N PHE A 232 -10.31 9.65 15.00
CA PHE A 232 -9.71 10.94 15.32
C PHE A 232 -9.04 10.96 16.70
N GLY A 233 -9.57 10.22 17.67
CA GLY A 233 -8.90 9.98 18.96
C GLY A 233 -7.55 9.30 18.80
N ALA A 234 -7.47 8.27 17.95
CA ALA A 234 -6.25 7.53 17.68
C ALA A 234 -5.19 8.34 16.89
N LEU A 235 -5.61 9.37 16.15
CA LEU A 235 -4.70 10.27 15.42
C LEU A 235 -4.09 11.36 16.31
N GLN A 236 -4.66 11.65 17.48
CA GLN A 236 -4.22 12.76 18.36
C GLN A 236 -2.75 12.69 18.79
N PRO A 237 -2.18 11.51 19.12
CA PRO A 237 -0.80 11.43 19.58
C PRO A 237 0.26 11.80 18.51
N TYR A 238 -0.13 11.83 17.22
CA TYR A 238 0.80 12.08 16.13
C TYR A 238 0.88 13.56 15.76
N SER A 239 2.09 14.03 15.45
CA SER A 239 2.26 15.30 14.75
C SER A 239 1.60 15.23 13.38
N ARG A 240 0.75 16.23 13.06
CA ARG A 240 -0.09 16.16 11.86
C ARG A 240 -0.06 17.48 11.09
N PHE A 241 0.01 17.36 9.77
CA PHE A 241 -0.22 18.44 8.82
C PHE A 241 -1.41 18.11 7.92
N GLU A 242 -2.24 19.10 7.68
CA GLU A 242 -3.35 19.02 6.74
C GLU A 242 -2.99 19.81 5.48
N LEU A 243 -3.02 19.15 4.32
CA LEU A 243 -2.80 19.76 3.02
C LEU A 243 -4.15 19.94 2.33
N ASN A 244 -4.52 21.19 2.12
CA ASN A 244 -5.75 21.57 1.44
C ASN A 244 -5.45 22.07 0.04
N ALA A 245 -6.28 21.72 -0.94
CA ALA A 245 -6.14 22.19 -2.33
C ALA A 245 -6.49 23.68 -2.49
N LEU A 246 -7.30 24.22 -1.58
CA LEU A 246 -7.72 25.61 -1.61
C LEU A 246 -7.03 26.42 -0.52
N PRO A 247 -6.80 27.72 -0.75
CA PRO A 247 -6.27 28.61 0.27
C PRO A 247 -7.17 28.62 1.51
N VAL A 248 -6.55 28.67 2.68
CA VAL A 248 -7.24 28.74 3.97
C VAL A 248 -7.06 30.12 4.58
N GLU A 249 -8.00 30.51 5.44
CA GLU A 249 -7.86 31.74 6.21
C GLU A 249 -6.58 31.72 7.05
N GLN A 250 -5.81 32.78 6.96
CA GLN A 250 -4.50 32.90 7.61
C GLN A 250 -4.69 33.02 9.14
N ARG A 251 -4.23 32.03 9.87
CA ARG A 251 -4.25 31.98 11.34
C ARG A 251 -2.96 31.33 11.85
N ALA A 252 -2.71 31.39 13.13
CA ALA A 252 -1.60 30.68 13.74
C ALA A 252 -1.65 29.18 13.39
N GLY A 253 -0.54 28.62 12.87
CA GLY A 253 -0.44 27.24 12.42
C GLY A 253 -1.05 26.95 11.05
N ARG A 254 -1.51 27.95 10.31
CA ARG A 254 -1.99 27.82 8.92
C ARG A 254 -1.14 28.66 7.98
N HIS A 255 -0.67 28.02 6.90
CA HIS A 255 0.16 28.68 5.91
C HIS A 255 -0.38 28.35 4.51
N ASN A 256 -0.55 29.40 3.71
CA ASN A 256 -0.82 29.21 2.29
C ASN A 256 0.51 29.21 1.54
N LEU A 257 0.75 28.16 0.76
CA LEU A 257 1.90 28.12 -0.13
C LEU A 257 1.67 29.11 -1.28
N PRO A 258 2.67 29.88 -1.70
CA PRO A 258 2.58 30.81 -2.81
C PRO A 258 2.62 30.06 -4.14
N ILE A 259 1.56 29.30 -4.42
CA ILE A 259 1.37 28.55 -5.66
C ILE A 259 0.29 29.26 -6.46
N HIS A 260 0.58 29.61 -7.72
CA HIS A 260 -0.35 30.27 -8.59
C HIS A 260 -0.71 29.38 -9.78
N PRO A 261 -1.95 29.46 -10.31
CA PRO A 261 -2.31 28.77 -11.54
C PRO A 261 -1.50 29.31 -12.71
N LEU A 262 -1.27 28.46 -13.71
CA LEU A 262 -0.75 28.91 -15.02
C LEU A 262 -1.73 29.82 -15.73
N PRO A 263 -1.27 30.73 -16.61
CA PRO A 263 -2.14 31.32 -17.59
C PRO A 263 -2.71 30.24 -18.53
N VAL A 264 -3.72 30.60 -19.31
CA VAL A 264 -4.29 29.66 -20.29
C VAL A 264 -3.25 29.44 -21.40
N LEU A 265 -2.76 28.20 -21.50
CA LEU A 265 -1.72 27.78 -22.46
C LEU A 265 -2.25 26.84 -23.54
N THR A 266 -3.54 26.54 -23.53
CA THR A 266 -4.15 25.58 -24.44
C THR A 266 -3.82 25.86 -25.88
N ILE A 267 -3.28 24.89 -26.60
CA ILE A 267 -2.89 24.94 -28.00
C ILE A 267 -4.12 24.74 -28.86
N ASP A 268 -4.48 25.76 -29.62
CA ASP A 268 -5.58 25.70 -30.58
C ASP A 268 -5.02 25.57 -32.00
N SER A 269 -5.05 24.36 -32.55
CA SER A 269 -4.53 24.07 -33.90
C SER A 269 -5.28 24.80 -35.04
N SER A 270 -6.44 25.40 -34.74
CA SER A 270 -7.20 26.20 -35.71
C SER A 270 -6.64 27.61 -35.89
N GLN A 271 -5.79 28.07 -34.97
CA GLN A 271 -5.20 29.42 -35.04
C GLN A 271 -3.95 29.45 -35.90
N SER A 272 -3.64 30.65 -36.43
CA SER A 272 -2.45 30.86 -37.25
C SER A 272 -1.12 30.70 -36.50
N ALA A 273 -1.14 30.81 -35.18
CA ALA A 273 0.00 30.64 -34.30
C ALA A 273 -0.41 29.84 -33.03
N PRO A 274 -0.57 28.51 -33.12
CA PRO A 274 -1.10 27.69 -32.02
C PRO A 274 -0.29 27.74 -30.72
N LEU A 275 1.01 27.95 -30.84
CA LEU A 275 1.95 27.99 -29.70
C LEU A 275 2.18 29.40 -29.12
N ALA A 276 1.52 30.45 -29.68
CA ALA A 276 1.75 31.81 -29.25
C ALA A 276 1.51 32.06 -27.75
N PRO A 277 0.47 31.51 -27.09
CA PRO A 277 0.28 31.71 -25.65
C PRO A 277 1.44 31.14 -24.83
N LEU A 278 1.92 29.94 -25.18
CA LEU A 278 3.07 29.32 -24.53
C LEU A 278 4.35 30.13 -24.77
N GLN A 279 4.61 30.55 -26.01
CA GLN A 279 5.79 31.35 -26.33
C GLN A 279 5.79 32.69 -25.58
N GLN A 280 4.66 33.36 -25.53
CA GLN A 280 4.51 34.58 -24.74
C GLN A 280 4.79 34.38 -23.28
N MET A 281 4.29 33.25 -22.70
CA MET A 281 4.56 32.90 -21.31
C MET A 281 6.05 32.65 -21.11
N LEU A 282 6.70 31.88 -21.97
CA LEU A 282 8.15 31.60 -21.89
C LEU A 282 9.00 32.87 -22.01
N ASP A 283 8.63 33.81 -22.86
CA ASP A 283 9.35 35.07 -23.05
C ASP A 283 9.21 36.04 -21.87
N GLN A 284 8.07 35.97 -21.16
CA GLN A 284 7.77 36.85 -20.02
C GLN A 284 8.21 36.28 -18.67
N PHE A 285 8.30 34.94 -18.57
CA PHE A 285 8.66 34.28 -17.32
C PHE A 285 10.18 34.23 -17.16
N THR A 286 10.69 34.97 -16.19
CA THR A 286 12.14 35.06 -15.90
C THR A 286 12.71 33.86 -15.13
N GLY A 287 11.88 32.88 -14.81
CA GLY A 287 12.25 31.67 -14.08
C GLY A 287 12.59 30.50 -14.99
N ARG A 288 12.59 29.32 -14.40
CA ARG A 288 12.84 28.05 -15.07
C ARG A 288 11.54 27.28 -15.31
N VAL A 289 11.43 26.56 -16.42
CA VAL A 289 10.22 25.84 -16.79
C VAL A 289 10.51 24.36 -16.90
N LEU A 290 9.71 23.55 -16.22
CA LEU A 290 9.73 22.09 -16.29
C LEU A 290 8.43 21.61 -16.94
N PHE A 291 8.56 20.95 -18.07
CA PHE A 291 7.47 20.24 -18.70
C PHE A 291 7.32 18.86 -18.09
N CYS A 292 6.12 18.52 -17.61
CA CYS A 292 5.78 17.24 -17.01
C CYS A 292 4.88 16.45 -17.95
N VAL A 293 5.25 15.20 -18.24
CA VAL A 293 4.52 14.30 -19.13
C VAL A 293 4.28 12.94 -18.47
N GLU A 294 3.22 12.27 -18.88
CA GLU A 294 2.81 11.01 -18.25
C GLU A 294 3.72 9.81 -18.60
N SER A 295 4.32 9.83 -19.79
CA SER A 295 5.10 8.68 -20.29
C SER A 295 6.21 9.11 -21.25
N GLU A 296 7.13 8.18 -21.55
CA GLU A 296 8.20 8.39 -22.53
C GLU A 296 7.64 8.66 -23.94
N GLY A 297 6.56 8.00 -24.33
CA GLY A 297 5.92 8.25 -25.62
C GLY A 297 5.35 9.67 -25.70
N ARG A 298 4.71 10.13 -24.64
CA ARG A 298 4.20 11.52 -24.54
C ARG A 298 5.35 12.54 -24.52
N ARG A 299 6.49 12.21 -23.94
CA ARG A 299 7.69 13.05 -23.98
C ARG A 299 8.13 13.36 -25.41
N GLU A 300 8.23 12.32 -26.26
CA GLU A 300 8.64 12.52 -27.66
C GLU A 300 7.60 13.34 -28.44
N SER A 301 6.32 13.06 -28.24
CA SER A 301 5.24 13.85 -28.84
C SER A 301 5.29 15.33 -28.43
N LEU A 302 5.56 15.62 -27.16
CA LEU A 302 5.70 16.99 -26.67
C LEU A 302 6.95 17.67 -27.24
N ARG A 303 8.07 16.96 -27.38
CA ARG A 303 9.29 17.46 -28.01
C ARG A 303 9.06 17.87 -29.48
N GLU A 304 8.33 17.02 -30.22
CA GLU A 304 7.95 17.36 -31.61
C GLU A 304 7.06 18.58 -31.67
N LEU A 305 6.07 18.66 -30.78
CA LEU A 305 5.16 19.82 -30.71
C LEU A 305 5.87 21.12 -30.39
N LEU A 306 6.84 21.09 -29.48
CA LEU A 306 7.60 22.25 -29.03
C LEU A 306 8.82 22.58 -29.93
N GLY A 307 9.17 21.71 -30.86
CA GLY A 307 10.30 21.87 -31.76
C GLY A 307 10.39 23.23 -32.47
N PRO A 308 9.27 23.82 -32.92
CA PRO A 308 9.27 25.16 -33.52
C PRO A 308 9.70 26.29 -32.60
N ILE A 309 9.52 26.15 -31.28
CA ILE A 309 9.84 27.19 -30.28
C ILE A 309 11.16 26.87 -29.55
N HIS A 310 11.48 25.60 -29.38
CA HIS A 310 12.67 25.19 -28.66
C HIS A 310 13.24 23.89 -29.24
N SER A 311 14.43 23.95 -29.82
CA SER A 311 15.07 22.84 -30.52
C SER A 311 15.70 21.80 -29.60
N ALA A 312 15.91 22.10 -28.30
CA ALA A 312 16.51 21.18 -27.34
C ALA A 312 15.85 21.32 -25.96
N LEU A 313 15.04 20.33 -25.59
CA LEU A 313 14.52 20.17 -24.23
C LEU A 313 15.34 19.07 -23.52
N PRO A 314 16.29 19.42 -22.64
CA PRO A 314 17.04 18.44 -21.88
C PRO A 314 16.10 17.67 -20.95
N GLU A 315 16.36 16.39 -20.82
CA GLU A 315 15.66 15.51 -19.89
C GLU A 315 16.30 15.59 -18.50
N VAL A 316 15.47 15.49 -17.48
CA VAL A 316 15.90 15.39 -16.09
C VAL A 316 15.25 14.16 -15.45
N ASP A 317 16.00 13.50 -14.56
CA ASP A 317 15.56 12.23 -13.94
C ASP A 317 14.55 12.46 -12.81
N SER A 318 14.47 13.67 -12.26
CA SER A 318 13.56 13.99 -11.15
C SER A 318 13.35 15.48 -10.99
N LEU A 319 12.24 15.87 -10.33
CA LEU A 319 12.00 17.25 -9.91
C LEU A 319 13.16 17.77 -9.03
N GLN A 320 13.70 16.93 -8.16
CA GLN A 320 14.83 17.31 -7.31
C GLN A 320 16.08 17.64 -8.14
N ALA A 321 16.38 16.85 -9.16
CA ALA A 321 17.49 17.10 -10.07
C ALA A 321 17.28 18.41 -10.85
N PHE A 322 16.05 18.70 -11.28
CA PHE A 322 15.72 19.98 -11.93
C PHE A 322 15.90 21.15 -10.97
N VAL A 323 15.39 21.05 -9.73
CA VAL A 323 15.52 22.12 -8.73
C VAL A 323 16.98 22.42 -8.40
N ALA A 324 17.81 21.37 -8.24
CA ALA A 324 19.24 21.48 -7.97
C ALA A 324 20.06 21.96 -9.18
N GLY A 325 19.55 21.75 -10.40
CA GLY A 325 20.19 22.16 -11.65
C GLY A 325 20.00 23.65 -11.97
N GLN A 326 20.48 24.05 -13.16
CA GLN A 326 20.37 25.42 -13.65
C GLN A 326 19.74 25.50 -15.06
N GLN A 327 19.22 24.40 -15.58
CA GLN A 327 18.59 24.40 -16.91
C GLN A 327 17.38 25.34 -16.91
N PRO A 328 17.28 26.30 -17.88
CA PRO A 328 16.13 27.19 -17.97
C PRO A 328 14.86 26.45 -18.36
N LEU A 329 15.00 25.41 -19.18
CA LEU A 329 13.93 24.55 -19.64
C LEU A 329 14.36 23.11 -19.50
N ALA A 330 13.43 22.22 -19.10
CA ALA A 330 13.65 20.78 -19.07
C ALA A 330 12.32 20.03 -19.24
N ILE A 331 12.42 18.72 -19.50
CA ILE A 331 11.29 17.80 -19.55
C ILE A 331 11.51 16.64 -18.59
N LEU A 332 10.44 16.25 -17.90
CA LEU A 332 10.43 15.17 -16.93
C LEU A 332 9.24 14.24 -17.20
N VAL A 333 9.49 12.94 -17.19
CA VAL A 333 8.40 11.94 -17.13
C VAL A 333 7.91 11.87 -15.70
N CYS A 334 6.82 12.59 -15.42
CA CYS A 334 6.19 12.69 -14.12
C CYS A 334 4.70 13.02 -14.33
N PRO A 335 3.78 12.12 -13.99
CA PRO A 335 2.35 12.38 -14.14
C PRO A 335 1.93 13.54 -13.22
N LEU A 336 1.44 14.60 -13.82
CA LEU A 336 0.93 15.78 -13.14
C LEU A 336 -0.37 16.20 -13.85
N GLU A 337 -1.46 16.31 -13.10
CA GLU A 337 -2.77 16.65 -13.70
C GLU A 337 -2.87 18.10 -14.14
N ARG A 338 -2.28 19.02 -13.38
CA ARG A 338 -2.27 20.46 -13.66
C ARG A 338 -0.95 21.09 -13.29
N GLY A 339 -0.47 21.96 -14.11
CA GLY A 339 0.71 22.75 -13.85
C GLY A 339 0.46 23.92 -12.89
N CYS A 340 1.54 24.53 -12.43
CA CYS A 340 1.48 25.68 -11.53
C CYS A 340 2.74 26.55 -11.64
N LEU A 341 2.62 27.76 -11.12
CA LEU A 341 3.73 28.68 -10.90
C LEU A 341 4.15 28.64 -9.43
N LEU A 342 5.43 28.53 -9.20
CA LEU A 342 6.10 28.62 -7.90
C LEU A 342 6.97 29.88 -7.88
N PRO A 343 6.40 31.06 -7.55
CA PRO A 343 7.08 32.36 -7.72
C PRO A 343 8.33 32.49 -6.86
N GLU A 344 8.32 31.99 -5.63
CA GLU A 344 9.47 32.06 -4.73
C GLU A 344 10.67 31.26 -5.25
N GLN A 345 10.41 30.12 -5.91
CA GLN A 345 11.42 29.27 -6.53
C GLN A 345 11.75 29.71 -7.96
N GLN A 346 10.98 30.63 -8.52
CA GLN A 346 11.04 31.02 -9.93
C GLN A 346 10.95 29.80 -10.86
N ILE A 347 9.99 28.90 -10.58
CA ILE A 347 9.75 27.68 -11.35
C ILE A 347 8.30 27.68 -11.85
N ALA A 348 8.12 27.33 -13.12
CA ALA A 348 6.85 26.95 -13.69
C ALA A 348 6.85 25.45 -13.99
N LEU A 349 5.83 24.75 -13.52
CA LEU A 349 5.55 23.37 -13.90
C LEU A 349 4.42 23.42 -14.92
N ILE A 350 4.63 22.89 -16.12
CA ILE A 350 3.63 22.83 -17.19
C ILE A 350 3.38 21.39 -17.52
N CYS A 351 2.15 20.92 -17.37
CA CYS A 351 1.79 19.56 -17.75
C CYS A 351 1.14 19.51 -19.15
N GLU A 352 1.03 18.32 -19.67
CA GLU A 352 0.46 18.08 -20.99
C GLU A 352 -0.98 18.57 -21.11
N ASN A 353 -1.80 18.36 -20.05
CA ASN A 353 -3.19 18.80 -20.01
C ASN A 353 -3.36 20.33 -20.10
N ASP A 354 -2.39 21.10 -19.57
CA ASP A 354 -2.40 22.57 -19.69
C ASP A 354 -2.25 23.04 -21.16
N LEU A 355 -1.60 22.20 -21.98
CA LEU A 355 -1.32 22.50 -23.39
C LEU A 355 -2.39 21.91 -24.32
N LEU A 356 -2.91 20.73 -24.04
CA LEU A 356 -3.83 20.02 -24.92
C LEU A 356 -5.30 20.22 -24.54
N GLY A 357 -5.61 20.77 -23.37
CA GLY A 357 -6.96 21.10 -22.94
C GLY A 357 -7.84 19.90 -22.61
N GLU A 358 -7.25 18.84 -22.07
CA GLU A 358 -7.97 17.65 -21.57
C GLU A 358 -8.38 17.79 -20.10
#